data_cd83850461df756b6441f8fc9f58dd30
#
_entry.id   cd83850461df756b6441f8fc9f58dd30
#
_cell.length_a   1.000
_cell.length_b   1.000
_cell.length_c   1.000
_cell.angle_alpha   90.00
_cell.angle_beta   90.00
_cell.angle_gamma   90.00
#
_symmetry.space_group_name_H-M   'P 1'
#
loop_
_entity.id
_entity.type
_entity.pdbx_description
1 polymer ?
#
loop_
_entity_poly.entity_id
_entity_poly.type
_entity_poly.pdbx_seq_one_letter_code
_entity_poly.pdbx_strand_id
1 'polypeptide(L)'
;MTSEVRQKAAMAQNAAAIMNRLTTEQKNIALIHMSEALLAEQAAIISANELDLQRGREQGTSPSLLDRLALNSDRVAAIAEGLRQIVELPDPVGELLEHFDRPNGLKIDKVRVPLGVIGMIYEARPNVTVDAAGLCLKTGNSVVLRGGSAAIESNRKIVEVLKKALSATAMPADAIQLIEDSDRASVNEMLKLNGLLDVVIPRGGSSLIRNVVENATVPVIETGAGICHTFVDAGANYSMALEIAFNAKVQRPSVCNSMETLLVHEVFAEQHLAQLANRFIQAGVELRGCERTTALLAGVKLATDEDFSTEYNDYILNIRIVPHVDAALEHIRRFGTKHSECIVTGNAINAERFIQEVDAAAVYHNASTRFTDGFEFGFGAEIGISTQKLHARGPMGLPALTSTKYRIYGSGQIRG
;
A
#
# COMPACT_ATOMS: atom_id res chain seq x y z
N MET A 1 -29.92 14.70 -14.63
CA MET A 1 -28.56 14.79 -15.19
C MET A 1 -27.72 13.67 -14.57
N THR A 2 -26.87 13.02 -15.35
CA THR A 2 -25.94 12.00 -14.84
C THR A 2 -24.87 12.69 -14.01
N SER A 3 -24.51 12.15 -12.83
CA SER A 3 -23.47 12.72 -11.98
C SER A 3 -22.10 12.69 -12.67
N GLU A 4 -21.18 13.56 -12.25
CA GLU A 4 -19.77 13.53 -12.69
C GLU A 4 -19.14 12.15 -12.50
N VAL A 5 -19.37 11.55 -11.32
CA VAL A 5 -18.80 10.27 -10.91
C VAL A 5 -19.20 9.16 -11.90
N ARG A 6 -20.49 9.05 -12.19
CA ARG A 6 -21.00 8.04 -13.14
C ARG A 6 -20.51 8.28 -14.57
N GLN A 7 -20.46 9.55 -15.00
CA GLN A 7 -20.00 9.90 -16.34
C GLN A 7 -18.53 9.53 -16.53
N LYS A 8 -17.65 9.89 -15.58
CA LYS A 8 -16.21 9.57 -15.65
C LYS A 8 -15.95 8.07 -15.51
N ALA A 9 -16.72 7.34 -14.70
CA ALA A 9 -16.62 5.89 -14.62
C ALA A 9 -17.01 5.22 -15.93
N ALA A 10 -18.06 5.69 -16.61
CA ALA A 10 -18.44 5.17 -17.93
C ALA A 10 -17.38 5.44 -19.02
N MET A 11 -16.73 6.61 -19.00
CA MET A 11 -15.60 6.92 -19.90
C MET A 11 -14.44 5.96 -19.65
N ALA A 12 -14.07 5.71 -18.40
CA ALA A 12 -13.03 4.75 -18.03
C ALA A 12 -13.39 3.32 -18.45
N GLN A 13 -14.65 2.91 -18.33
CA GLN A 13 -15.12 1.59 -18.77
C GLN A 13 -14.98 1.40 -20.29
N ASN A 14 -15.35 2.41 -21.07
CA ASN A 14 -15.17 2.38 -22.53
C ASN A 14 -13.67 2.30 -22.89
N ALA A 15 -12.81 3.02 -22.18
CA ALA A 15 -11.37 2.96 -22.39
C ALA A 15 -10.80 1.58 -22.02
N ALA A 16 -11.26 0.94 -20.95
CA ALA A 16 -10.80 -0.39 -20.53
C ALA A 16 -10.96 -1.45 -21.63
N ALA A 17 -12.01 -1.37 -22.44
CA ALA A 17 -12.20 -2.27 -23.59
C ALA A 17 -11.09 -2.12 -24.65
N ILE A 18 -10.53 -0.92 -24.81
CA ILE A 18 -9.40 -0.65 -25.72
C ILE A 18 -8.10 -1.12 -25.05
N MET A 19 -7.91 -0.83 -23.76
CA MET A 19 -6.74 -1.22 -22.97
C MET A 19 -6.43 -2.71 -23.05
N ASN A 20 -7.45 -3.56 -23.05
CA ASN A 20 -7.32 -5.02 -23.17
C ASN A 20 -6.63 -5.51 -24.45
N ARG A 21 -6.46 -4.66 -25.46
CA ARG A 21 -5.85 -5.00 -26.77
C ARG A 21 -4.44 -4.46 -26.92
N LEU A 22 -3.99 -3.63 -25.99
CA LEU A 22 -2.68 -3.00 -26.07
C LEU A 22 -1.57 -4.01 -25.78
N THR A 23 -0.51 -3.95 -26.57
CA THR A 23 0.71 -4.72 -26.31
C THR A 23 1.51 -4.09 -25.16
N THR A 24 2.41 -4.88 -24.57
CA THR A 24 3.36 -4.38 -23.55
C THR A 24 4.15 -3.17 -24.05
N GLU A 25 4.60 -3.22 -25.32
CA GLU A 25 5.34 -2.11 -25.93
C GLU A 25 4.50 -0.83 -26.01
N GLN A 26 3.25 -0.92 -26.46
CA GLN A 26 2.34 0.23 -26.52
C GLN A 26 2.08 0.83 -25.13
N LYS A 27 1.93 0.00 -24.11
CA LYS A 27 1.79 0.44 -22.72
C LYS A 27 3.07 1.12 -22.21
N ASN A 28 4.23 0.56 -22.52
CA ASN A 28 5.52 1.13 -22.14
C ASN A 28 5.75 2.50 -22.80
N ILE A 29 5.47 2.64 -24.10
CA ILE A 29 5.56 3.92 -24.81
C ILE A 29 4.66 4.97 -24.13
N ALA A 30 3.44 4.62 -23.77
CA ALA A 30 2.53 5.53 -23.07
C ALA A 30 3.09 6.01 -21.73
N LEU A 31 3.64 5.10 -20.91
CA LEU A 31 4.25 5.43 -19.61
C LEU A 31 5.51 6.33 -19.77
N ILE A 32 6.33 6.10 -20.80
CA ILE A 32 7.49 6.94 -21.10
C ILE A 32 7.01 8.35 -21.46
N HIS A 33 6.02 8.50 -22.37
CA HIS A 33 5.45 9.80 -22.71
C HIS A 33 4.87 10.53 -21.49
N MET A 34 4.22 9.81 -20.59
CA MET A 34 3.72 10.39 -19.34
C MET A 34 4.88 10.90 -18.45
N SER A 35 5.96 10.12 -18.30
CA SER A 35 7.17 10.52 -17.56
C SER A 35 7.79 11.77 -18.14
N GLU A 36 7.98 11.83 -19.45
CA GLU A 36 8.55 12.99 -20.16
C GLU A 36 7.66 14.24 -20.02
N ALA A 37 6.34 14.07 -20.12
CA ALA A 37 5.39 15.18 -19.97
C ALA A 37 5.38 15.74 -18.55
N LEU A 38 5.51 14.90 -17.50
CA LEU A 38 5.64 15.37 -16.12
C LEU A 38 6.87 16.25 -15.93
N LEU A 39 8.01 15.88 -16.53
CA LEU A 39 9.24 16.67 -16.48
C LEU A 39 9.11 17.98 -17.27
N ALA A 40 8.50 17.93 -18.46
CA ALA A 40 8.30 19.11 -19.31
C ALA A 40 7.33 20.14 -18.69
N GLU A 41 6.29 19.67 -18.02
CA GLU A 41 5.25 20.52 -17.40
C GLU A 41 5.49 20.73 -15.88
N GLN A 42 6.68 20.41 -15.38
CA GLN A 42 7.05 20.46 -13.97
C GLN A 42 6.72 21.80 -13.31
N ALA A 43 7.04 22.92 -13.98
CA ALA A 43 6.77 24.26 -13.44
C ALA A 43 5.26 24.51 -13.23
N ALA A 44 4.42 24.04 -14.16
CA ALA A 44 2.97 24.18 -14.07
C ALA A 44 2.38 23.30 -12.94
N ILE A 45 2.93 22.09 -12.75
CA ILE A 45 2.54 21.20 -11.66
C ILE A 45 2.89 21.80 -10.30
N ILE A 46 4.10 22.35 -10.15
CA ILE A 46 4.55 23.00 -8.91
C ILE A 46 3.71 24.25 -8.62
N SER A 47 3.39 25.05 -9.64
CA SER A 47 2.51 26.22 -9.48
C SER A 47 1.10 25.85 -9.01
N ALA A 48 0.52 24.76 -9.53
CA ALA A 48 -0.76 24.24 -9.06
C ALA A 48 -0.67 23.72 -7.63
N ASN A 49 0.44 23.06 -7.27
CA ASN A 49 0.68 22.56 -5.92
C ASN A 49 0.81 23.69 -4.90
N GLU A 50 1.40 24.84 -5.27
CA GLU A 50 1.50 25.99 -4.35
C GLU A 50 0.12 26.54 -3.96
N LEU A 51 -0.88 26.46 -4.86
CA LEU A 51 -2.27 26.84 -4.50
C LEU A 51 -2.85 25.91 -3.41
N ASP A 52 -2.57 24.61 -3.50
CA ASP A 52 -3.00 23.66 -2.48
C ASP A 52 -2.25 23.89 -1.15
N LEU A 53 -0.95 24.16 -1.20
CA LEU A 53 -0.13 24.47 -0.02
C LEU A 53 -0.55 25.77 0.66
N GLN A 54 -0.84 26.81 -0.10
CA GLN A 54 -1.34 28.08 0.43
C GLN A 54 -2.67 27.87 1.16
N ARG A 55 -3.62 27.19 0.53
CA ARG A 55 -4.90 26.82 1.14
C ARG A 55 -4.72 26.02 2.43
N GLY A 56 -3.79 25.05 2.42
CA GLY A 56 -3.47 24.26 3.60
C GLY A 56 -2.91 25.10 4.75
N ARG A 57 -2.00 26.06 4.48
CA ARG A 57 -1.48 27.00 5.49
C ARG A 57 -2.57 27.86 6.07
N GLU A 58 -3.45 28.41 5.25
CA GLU A 58 -4.57 29.25 5.67
C GLU A 58 -5.58 28.48 6.55
N GLN A 59 -5.73 27.18 6.33
CA GLN A 59 -6.58 26.29 7.13
C GLN A 59 -5.89 25.72 8.37
N GLY A 60 -4.62 26.07 8.64
CA GLY A 60 -3.89 25.60 9.81
C GLY A 60 -3.45 24.12 9.70
N THR A 61 -3.30 23.59 8.49
CA THR A 61 -2.79 22.22 8.27
C THR A 61 -1.42 22.04 8.90
N SER A 62 -1.20 20.90 9.59
CA SER A 62 0.06 20.63 10.27
C SER A 62 1.25 20.61 9.30
N PRO A 63 2.47 21.00 9.78
CA PRO A 63 3.67 20.98 8.93
C PRO A 63 3.95 19.60 8.29
N SER A 64 3.69 18.51 9.00
CA SER A 64 3.86 17.15 8.49
C SER A 64 2.91 16.83 7.33
N LEU A 65 1.66 17.30 7.39
CA LEU A 65 0.69 17.12 6.29
C LEU A 65 1.01 18.02 5.11
N LEU A 66 1.48 19.26 5.35
CA LEU A 66 1.97 20.16 4.29
C LEU A 66 3.18 19.56 3.58
N ASP A 67 4.13 18.95 4.31
CA ASP A 67 5.27 18.28 3.67
C ASP A 67 4.84 17.09 2.79
N ARG A 68 3.84 16.30 3.22
CA ARG A 68 3.27 15.20 2.42
C ARG A 68 2.59 15.70 1.14
N LEU A 69 2.01 16.90 1.17
CA LEU A 69 1.33 17.53 0.05
C LEU A 69 2.31 18.17 -0.94
N ALA A 70 3.44 18.67 -0.43
CA ALA A 70 4.36 19.50 -1.20
C ALA A 70 4.99 18.74 -2.38
N LEU A 71 5.03 19.40 -3.54
CA LEU A 71 5.80 19.00 -4.71
C LEU A 71 6.87 20.06 -5.01
N ASN A 72 8.08 19.60 -5.22
CA ASN A 72 9.20 20.39 -5.74
C ASN A 72 9.79 19.68 -6.96
N SER A 73 10.81 20.27 -7.58
CA SER A 73 11.46 19.70 -8.77
C SER A 73 11.94 18.26 -8.55
N ASP A 74 12.57 17.99 -7.40
CA ASP A 74 13.11 16.67 -7.10
C ASP A 74 12.00 15.64 -6.92
N ARG A 75 10.91 16.02 -6.25
CA ARG A 75 9.74 15.14 -6.06
C ARG A 75 9.02 14.86 -7.38
N VAL A 76 8.86 15.85 -8.25
CA VAL A 76 8.28 15.62 -9.59
C VAL A 76 9.20 14.73 -10.43
N ALA A 77 10.52 14.95 -10.38
CA ALA A 77 11.47 14.09 -11.06
C ALA A 77 11.44 12.64 -10.52
N ALA A 78 11.33 12.46 -9.22
CA ALA A 78 11.21 11.13 -8.61
C ALA A 78 9.90 10.42 -9.03
N ILE A 79 8.79 11.14 -9.12
CA ILE A 79 7.50 10.61 -9.60
C ILE A 79 7.60 10.19 -11.08
N ALA A 80 8.25 11.02 -11.92
CA ALA A 80 8.46 10.71 -13.33
C ALA A 80 9.39 9.48 -13.50
N GLU A 81 10.42 9.37 -12.67
CA GLU A 81 11.28 8.19 -12.63
C GLU A 81 10.55 6.93 -12.19
N GLY A 82 9.60 7.05 -11.26
CA GLY A 82 8.71 5.95 -10.87
C GLY A 82 7.97 5.33 -12.06
N LEU A 83 7.49 6.13 -13.02
CA LEU A 83 6.89 5.61 -14.26
C LEU A 83 7.90 4.84 -15.13
N ARG A 84 9.15 5.28 -15.21
CA ARG A 84 10.20 4.55 -15.93
C ARG A 84 10.53 3.22 -15.27
N GLN A 85 10.58 3.20 -13.95
CA GLN A 85 10.76 1.95 -13.20
C GLN A 85 9.60 0.96 -13.45
N ILE A 86 8.35 1.45 -13.56
CA ILE A 86 7.21 0.60 -13.93
C ILE A 86 7.37 0.05 -15.36
N VAL A 87 7.95 0.79 -16.28
CA VAL A 87 8.24 0.31 -17.65
C VAL A 87 9.16 -0.91 -17.63
N GLU A 88 10.18 -0.91 -16.77
CA GLU A 88 11.15 -2.00 -16.64
C GLU A 88 10.56 -3.28 -16.02
N LEU A 89 9.42 -3.17 -15.32
CA LEU A 89 8.78 -4.34 -14.70
C LEU A 89 8.14 -5.25 -15.78
N PRO A 90 8.19 -6.58 -15.60
CA PRO A 90 7.47 -7.52 -16.44
C PRO A 90 5.96 -7.22 -16.47
N ASP A 91 5.38 -7.21 -17.64
CA ASP A 91 3.93 -7.08 -17.80
C ASP A 91 3.26 -8.41 -17.45
N PRO A 92 2.40 -8.47 -16.43
CA PRO A 92 1.76 -9.72 -16.04
C PRO A 92 0.61 -10.14 -16.97
N VAL A 93 0.11 -9.25 -17.81
CA VAL A 93 -1.07 -9.53 -18.66
C VAL A 93 -0.70 -10.54 -19.75
N GLY A 94 -1.45 -11.63 -19.79
CA GLY A 94 -1.23 -12.72 -20.73
C GLY A 94 -0.31 -13.83 -20.20
N GLU A 95 0.28 -13.68 -19.00
CA GLU A 95 1.06 -14.73 -18.35
C GLU A 95 0.25 -16.02 -18.24
N LEU A 96 0.83 -17.13 -18.72
CA LEU A 96 0.27 -18.46 -18.54
C LEU A 96 0.59 -18.98 -17.14
N LEU A 97 -0.45 -19.13 -16.32
CA LEU A 97 -0.30 -19.61 -14.93
C LEU A 97 -0.39 -21.12 -14.83
N GLU A 98 -1.34 -21.72 -15.56
CA GLU A 98 -1.61 -23.14 -15.52
C GLU A 98 -2.07 -23.63 -16.90
N HIS A 99 -1.71 -24.87 -17.25
CA HIS A 99 -2.14 -25.56 -18.47
C HIS A 99 -2.68 -26.94 -18.13
N PHE A 100 -3.82 -27.28 -18.72
CA PHE A 100 -4.49 -28.58 -18.51
C PHE A 100 -4.88 -29.20 -19.84
N ASP A 101 -4.31 -30.38 -20.17
CA ASP A 101 -4.83 -31.26 -21.20
C ASP A 101 -5.93 -32.17 -20.60
N ARG A 102 -7.09 -32.21 -21.27
CA ARG A 102 -8.20 -33.04 -20.80
C ARG A 102 -8.34 -34.31 -21.63
N PRO A 103 -8.82 -35.42 -21.02
CA PRO A 103 -8.97 -36.71 -21.75
C PRO A 103 -9.86 -36.61 -22.98
N ASN A 104 -10.78 -35.65 -23.02
CA ASN A 104 -11.66 -35.41 -24.16
C ASN A 104 -11.02 -34.53 -25.27
N GLY A 105 -9.73 -34.17 -25.12
CA GLY A 105 -8.99 -33.37 -26.11
C GLY A 105 -9.08 -31.85 -25.92
N LEU A 106 -9.84 -31.36 -24.93
CA LEU A 106 -9.81 -29.92 -24.59
C LEU A 106 -8.46 -29.52 -23.99
N LYS A 107 -7.91 -28.41 -24.47
CA LYS A 107 -6.74 -27.73 -23.89
C LYS A 107 -7.22 -26.46 -23.16
N ILE A 108 -6.85 -26.31 -21.90
CA ILE A 108 -7.31 -25.23 -21.03
C ILE A 108 -6.10 -24.48 -20.49
N ASP A 109 -6.01 -23.21 -20.83
CA ASP A 109 -4.98 -22.29 -20.32
C ASP A 109 -5.61 -21.33 -19.32
N LYS A 110 -5.04 -21.23 -18.12
CA LYS A 110 -5.37 -20.19 -17.16
C LYS A 110 -4.36 -19.05 -17.32
N VAL A 111 -4.83 -17.88 -17.70
CA VAL A 111 -3.98 -16.73 -18.00
C VAL A 111 -4.36 -15.50 -17.17
N ARG A 112 -3.40 -14.62 -16.90
CA ARG A 112 -3.66 -13.31 -16.26
C ARG A 112 -4.34 -12.36 -17.22
N VAL A 113 -5.28 -11.59 -16.69
CA VAL A 113 -6.00 -10.52 -17.40
C VAL A 113 -6.14 -9.29 -16.51
N PRO A 114 -6.32 -8.07 -17.06
CA PRO A 114 -6.65 -6.90 -16.25
C PRO A 114 -7.88 -7.12 -15.37
N LEU A 115 -7.95 -6.42 -14.24
CA LEU A 115 -9.17 -6.35 -13.42
C LEU A 115 -10.29 -5.62 -14.18
N GLY A 116 -9.94 -4.52 -14.88
CA GLY A 116 -10.89 -3.70 -15.64
C GLY A 116 -10.78 -2.23 -15.27
N VAL A 117 -11.78 -1.69 -14.58
CA VAL A 117 -11.79 -0.30 -14.10
C VAL A 117 -11.56 -0.26 -12.61
N ILE A 118 -10.47 0.38 -12.20
CA ILE A 118 -10.06 0.50 -10.80
C ILE A 118 -10.46 1.88 -10.28
N GLY A 119 -11.26 1.92 -9.22
CA GLY A 119 -11.53 3.12 -8.45
C GLY A 119 -10.46 3.32 -7.39
N MET A 120 -9.79 4.48 -7.39
CA MET A 120 -8.75 4.81 -6.41
C MET A 120 -9.19 5.97 -5.55
N ILE A 121 -9.40 5.74 -4.25
CA ILE A 121 -9.79 6.77 -3.29
C ILE A 121 -8.60 7.04 -2.37
N TYR A 122 -8.08 8.28 -2.37
CA TYR A 122 -6.86 8.59 -1.62
C TYR A 122 -6.89 10.00 -1.00
N GLU A 123 -6.07 10.20 0.01
CA GLU A 123 -5.93 11.46 0.72
C GLU A 123 -4.86 12.36 0.09
N ALA A 124 -4.37 13.36 0.81
CA ALA A 124 -3.47 14.42 0.39
C ALA A 124 -2.05 13.91 0.03
N ARG A 125 -1.92 13.19 -1.09
CA ARG A 125 -0.65 12.69 -1.64
C ARG A 125 -0.67 12.76 -3.16
N PRO A 126 -0.25 13.89 -3.78
CA PRO A 126 -0.30 14.04 -5.24
C PRO A 126 0.47 12.97 -6.03
N ASN A 127 1.55 12.41 -5.46
CA ASN A 127 2.29 11.31 -6.09
C ASN A 127 1.42 10.07 -6.34
N VAL A 128 0.44 9.78 -5.47
CA VAL A 128 -0.45 8.63 -5.63
C VAL A 128 -1.25 8.70 -6.92
N THR A 129 -1.55 9.91 -7.42
CA THR A 129 -2.21 10.11 -8.71
C THR A 129 -1.41 9.49 -9.86
N VAL A 130 -0.10 9.67 -9.86
CA VAL A 130 0.79 9.15 -10.90
C VAL A 130 1.09 7.66 -10.68
N ASP A 131 1.38 7.27 -9.44
CA ASP A 131 1.68 5.88 -9.08
C ASP A 131 0.50 4.96 -9.45
N ALA A 132 -0.71 5.36 -9.05
CA ALA A 132 -1.93 4.61 -9.36
C ALA A 132 -2.20 4.56 -10.88
N ALA A 133 -2.05 5.69 -11.60
CA ALA A 133 -2.20 5.71 -13.04
C ALA A 133 -1.19 4.78 -13.71
N GLY A 134 0.09 4.90 -13.39
CA GLY A 134 1.16 4.10 -13.99
C GLY A 134 0.96 2.58 -13.80
N LEU A 135 0.68 2.15 -12.56
CA LEU A 135 0.45 0.74 -12.24
C LEU A 135 -0.81 0.19 -12.91
N CYS A 136 -1.91 0.95 -12.90
CA CYS A 136 -3.15 0.55 -13.57
C CYS A 136 -2.96 0.43 -15.10
N LEU A 137 -2.35 1.43 -15.72
CA LEU A 137 -2.15 1.43 -17.17
C LEU A 137 -1.18 0.34 -17.63
N LYS A 138 -0.09 0.08 -16.91
CA LYS A 138 0.84 -1.02 -17.20
C LYS A 138 0.14 -2.37 -17.19
N THR A 139 -0.82 -2.56 -16.30
CA THR A 139 -1.61 -3.79 -16.19
C THR A 139 -2.87 -3.82 -17.06
N GLY A 140 -3.02 -2.85 -17.98
CA GLY A 140 -4.15 -2.80 -18.92
C GLY A 140 -5.48 -2.40 -18.29
N ASN A 141 -5.46 -1.81 -17.08
CA ASN A 141 -6.64 -1.28 -16.39
C ASN A 141 -6.84 0.20 -16.71
N SER A 142 -8.09 0.65 -16.71
CA SER A 142 -8.42 2.06 -16.56
C SER A 142 -8.54 2.43 -15.08
N VAL A 143 -8.35 3.71 -14.75
CA VAL A 143 -8.40 4.19 -13.36
C VAL A 143 -9.32 5.40 -13.22
N VAL A 144 -10.16 5.38 -12.20
CA VAL A 144 -10.96 6.52 -11.74
C VAL A 144 -10.41 6.98 -10.40
N LEU A 145 -9.78 8.13 -10.41
CA LEU A 145 -9.08 8.73 -9.28
C LEU A 145 -10.02 9.66 -8.50
N ARG A 146 -10.03 9.53 -7.19
CA ARG A 146 -10.71 10.46 -6.29
C ARG A 146 -9.77 10.84 -5.14
N GLY A 147 -9.04 11.94 -5.33
CA GLY A 147 -8.13 12.49 -4.32
C GLY A 147 -8.85 13.36 -3.28
N GLY A 148 -8.22 13.57 -2.13
CA GLY A 148 -8.70 14.52 -1.12
C GLY A 148 -8.69 15.95 -1.61
N SER A 149 -9.57 16.80 -1.07
CA SER A 149 -9.71 18.23 -1.42
C SER A 149 -8.42 19.03 -1.22
N ALA A 150 -7.56 18.61 -0.29
CA ALA A 150 -6.29 19.27 0.00
C ALA A 150 -5.30 19.27 -1.18
N ALA A 151 -5.42 18.33 -2.14
CA ALA A 151 -4.52 18.16 -3.28
C ALA A 151 -5.22 18.36 -4.64
N ILE A 152 -6.38 18.99 -4.67
CA ILE A 152 -7.23 18.98 -5.87
C ILE A 152 -6.60 19.72 -7.06
N GLU A 153 -5.94 20.86 -6.85
CA GLU A 153 -5.28 21.59 -7.93
C GLU A 153 -4.08 20.82 -8.48
N SER A 154 -3.28 20.24 -7.59
CA SER A 154 -2.17 19.36 -7.97
C SER A 154 -2.66 18.16 -8.79
N ASN A 155 -3.68 17.45 -8.29
CA ASN A 155 -4.22 16.26 -8.96
C ASN A 155 -4.82 16.60 -10.32
N ARG A 156 -5.55 17.72 -10.43
CA ARG A 156 -6.12 18.22 -11.69
C ARG A 156 -5.02 18.48 -12.72
N LYS A 157 -3.97 19.22 -12.33
CA LYS A 157 -2.86 19.55 -13.24
C LYS A 157 -2.09 18.29 -13.65
N ILE A 158 -1.80 17.40 -12.72
CA ILE A 158 -1.13 16.11 -13.02
C ILE A 158 -1.96 15.31 -14.04
N VAL A 159 -3.27 15.10 -13.78
CA VAL A 159 -4.11 14.31 -14.69
C VAL A 159 -4.26 14.96 -16.06
N GLU A 160 -4.35 16.30 -16.13
CA GLU A 160 -4.33 17.04 -17.41
C GLU A 160 -3.05 16.72 -18.21
N VAL A 161 -1.88 16.79 -17.56
CA VAL A 161 -0.58 16.49 -18.18
C VAL A 161 -0.52 15.04 -18.66
N LEU A 162 -0.94 14.08 -17.83
CA LEU A 162 -0.95 12.66 -18.17
C LEU A 162 -1.88 12.38 -19.36
N LYS A 163 -3.12 12.91 -19.34
CA LYS A 163 -4.07 12.72 -20.46
C LYS A 163 -3.57 13.32 -21.76
N LYS A 164 -2.92 14.51 -21.70
CA LYS A 164 -2.29 15.14 -22.86
C LYS A 164 -1.17 14.27 -23.44
N ALA A 165 -0.34 13.66 -22.59
CA ALA A 165 0.70 12.74 -23.02
C ALA A 165 0.12 11.49 -23.70
N LEU A 166 -0.94 10.91 -23.18
CA LEU A 166 -1.61 9.74 -23.76
C LEU A 166 -2.19 10.01 -25.14
N SER A 167 -2.65 11.23 -25.44
CA SER A 167 -3.25 11.57 -26.72
C SER A 167 -2.31 11.41 -27.93
N ALA A 168 -1.01 11.32 -27.68
CA ALA A 168 0.03 11.04 -28.70
C ALA A 168 0.38 9.54 -28.82
N THR A 169 -0.37 8.66 -28.15
CA THR A 169 -0.08 7.22 -28.07
C THR A 169 -1.30 6.36 -28.48
N ALA A 170 -1.12 5.06 -28.52
CA ALA A 170 -2.23 4.12 -28.77
C ALA A 170 -3.18 3.97 -27.55
N MET A 171 -2.79 4.48 -26.39
CA MET A 171 -3.55 4.38 -25.14
C MET A 171 -4.59 5.50 -25.06
N PRO A 172 -5.88 5.18 -24.79
CA PRO A 172 -6.91 6.21 -24.73
C PRO A 172 -6.70 7.12 -23.51
N ALA A 173 -6.79 8.43 -23.71
CA ALA A 173 -6.69 9.40 -22.62
C ALA A 173 -7.76 9.22 -21.54
N ASP A 174 -8.91 8.65 -21.90
CA ASP A 174 -10.01 8.35 -20.98
C ASP A 174 -9.74 7.15 -20.06
N ALA A 175 -8.63 6.44 -20.24
CA ALA A 175 -8.17 5.43 -19.29
C ALA A 175 -7.79 6.03 -17.92
N ILE A 176 -7.54 7.35 -17.84
CA ILE A 176 -7.33 8.06 -16.56
C ILE A 176 -8.48 9.05 -16.39
N GLN A 177 -9.25 8.91 -15.33
CA GLN A 177 -10.30 9.85 -14.94
C GLN A 177 -10.06 10.38 -13.52
N LEU A 178 -10.32 11.66 -13.30
CA LEU A 178 -10.25 12.30 -11.98
C LEU A 178 -11.63 12.82 -11.62
N ILE A 179 -12.17 12.40 -10.48
CA ILE A 179 -13.36 13.02 -9.87
C ILE A 179 -12.91 14.32 -9.22
N GLU A 180 -13.42 15.44 -9.72
CA GLU A 180 -13.06 16.78 -9.24
C GLU A 180 -13.98 17.27 -8.12
N ASP A 181 -15.18 16.69 -8.03
CA ASP A 181 -16.06 16.91 -6.90
C ASP A 181 -15.43 16.35 -5.62
N SER A 182 -15.07 17.25 -4.71
CA SER A 182 -14.44 16.93 -3.43
C SER A 182 -15.44 16.64 -2.31
N ASP A 183 -16.75 16.67 -2.56
CA ASP A 183 -17.76 16.28 -1.58
C ASP A 183 -17.65 14.80 -1.24
N ARG A 184 -17.95 14.45 0.01
CA ARG A 184 -18.01 13.06 0.46
C ARG A 184 -19.09 12.25 -0.26
N ALA A 185 -20.12 12.90 -0.77
CA ALA A 185 -21.16 12.27 -1.57
C ALA A 185 -20.59 11.60 -2.82
N SER A 186 -19.56 12.20 -3.46
CA SER A 186 -18.88 11.61 -4.62
C SER A 186 -18.18 10.29 -4.29
N VAL A 187 -17.59 10.17 -3.08
CA VAL A 187 -17.04 8.91 -2.59
C VAL A 187 -18.14 7.87 -2.40
N ASN A 188 -19.22 8.21 -1.70
CA ASN A 188 -20.33 7.28 -1.45
C ASN A 188 -21.00 6.81 -2.75
N GLU A 189 -21.08 7.65 -3.77
CA GLU A 189 -21.56 7.25 -5.08
C GLU A 189 -20.58 6.27 -5.75
N MET A 190 -19.28 6.60 -5.74
CA MET A 190 -18.23 5.76 -6.32
C MET A 190 -18.22 4.33 -5.73
N LEU A 191 -18.46 4.20 -4.42
CA LEU A 191 -18.53 2.91 -3.72
C LEU A 191 -19.70 2.02 -4.18
N LYS A 192 -20.68 2.58 -4.90
CA LYS A 192 -21.90 1.87 -5.34
C LYS A 192 -22.02 1.74 -6.86
N LEU A 193 -20.96 2.03 -7.60
CA LEU A 193 -20.93 1.96 -9.05
C LEU A 193 -20.68 0.54 -9.60
N ASN A 194 -21.45 -0.43 -9.10
CA ASN A 194 -21.41 -1.81 -9.63
C ASN A 194 -21.64 -1.81 -11.13
N GLY A 195 -20.81 -2.56 -11.87
CA GLY A 195 -20.88 -2.65 -13.33
C GLY A 195 -20.18 -1.51 -14.08
N LEU A 196 -19.73 -0.45 -13.40
CA LEU A 196 -18.86 0.59 -13.96
C LEU A 196 -17.46 0.55 -13.37
N LEU A 197 -17.34 0.18 -12.09
CA LEU A 197 -16.07 -0.10 -11.43
C LEU A 197 -16.01 -1.60 -11.10
N ASP A 198 -14.86 -2.22 -11.32
CA ASP A 198 -14.61 -3.62 -11.01
C ASP A 198 -14.06 -3.79 -9.58
N VAL A 199 -13.32 -2.80 -9.10
CA VAL A 199 -12.73 -2.79 -7.75
C VAL A 199 -12.47 -1.37 -7.28
N VAL A 200 -12.51 -1.15 -5.97
CA VAL A 200 -12.08 0.10 -5.32
C VAL A 200 -10.90 -0.18 -4.40
N ILE A 201 -9.89 0.68 -4.45
CA ILE A 201 -8.70 0.61 -3.59
C ILE A 201 -8.60 1.92 -2.78
N PRO A 202 -8.88 1.90 -1.47
CA PRO A 202 -8.67 3.06 -0.61
C PRO A 202 -7.20 3.21 -0.22
N ARG A 203 -6.69 4.46 -0.17
CA ARG A 203 -5.33 4.82 0.29
C ARG A 203 -5.39 6.01 1.23
N GLY A 204 -5.34 5.79 2.52
CA GLY A 204 -5.43 6.85 3.52
C GLY A 204 -5.42 6.32 4.94
N GLY A 205 -5.90 7.12 5.88
CA GLY A 205 -6.02 6.72 7.28
C GLY A 205 -7.07 5.64 7.51
N SER A 206 -7.00 5.00 8.67
CA SER A 206 -7.89 3.88 9.06
C SER A 206 -9.37 4.23 8.98
N SER A 207 -9.74 5.47 9.24
CA SER A 207 -11.13 5.96 9.14
C SER A 207 -11.66 5.93 7.70
N LEU A 208 -10.86 6.36 6.72
CA LEU A 208 -11.21 6.28 5.31
C LEU A 208 -11.35 4.82 4.86
N ILE A 209 -10.38 3.99 5.19
CA ILE A 209 -10.38 2.57 4.80
C ILE A 209 -11.61 1.88 5.36
N ARG A 210 -11.91 2.06 6.65
CA ARG A 210 -13.10 1.49 7.30
C ARG A 210 -14.38 1.96 6.63
N ASN A 211 -14.52 3.28 6.37
CA ASN A 211 -15.69 3.80 5.68
C ASN A 211 -15.91 3.17 4.30
N VAL A 212 -14.83 2.97 3.54
CA VAL A 212 -14.89 2.32 2.22
C VAL A 212 -15.33 0.86 2.37
N VAL A 213 -14.68 0.09 3.25
CA VAL A 213 -15.00 -1.34 3.46
C VAL A 213 -16.43 -1.55 3.93
N GLU A 214 -16.93 -0.72 4.86
CA GLU A 214 -18.29 -0.87 5.42
C GLU A 214 -19.40 -0.43 4.45
N ASN A 215 -19.13 0.50 3.53
CA ASN A 215 -20.18 1.11 2.70
C ASN A 215 -20.11 0.73 1.20
N ALA A 216 -19.03 0.06 0.75
CA ALA A 216 -18.90 -0.34 -0.64
C ALA A 216 -19.79 -1.53 -0.99
N THR A 217 -20.41 -1.46 -2.18
CA THR A 217 -21.01 -2.61 -2.84
C THR A 217 -20.15 -3.08 -4.02
N VAL A 218 -19.25 -2.22 -4.52
CA VAL A 218 -18.17 -2.60 -5.42
C VAL A 218 -17.12 -3.36 -4.60
N PRO A 219 -16.50 -4.43 -5.12
CA PRO A 219 -15.40 -5.12 -4.45
C PRO A 219 -14.29 -4.16 -3.99
N VAL A 220 -13.74 -4.39 -2.81
CA VAL A 220 -12.69 -3.55 -2.24
C VAL A 220 -11.41 -4.37 -2.06
N ILE A 221 -10.29 -3.83 -2.49
CA ILE A 221 -8.97 -4.29 -2.06
C ILE A 221 -8.48 -3.29 -1.01
N GLU A 222 -8.57 -3.67 0.25
CA GLU A 222 -8.19 -2.78 1.35
C GLU A 222 -6.67 -2.74 1.55
N THR A 223 -6.15 -1.55 1.84
CA THR A 223 -4.80 -1.38 2.37
C THR A 223 -4.88 -1.32 3.89
N GLY A 224 -4.06 -2.13 4.57
CA GLY A 224 -4.13 -2.25 6.03
C GLY A 224 -3.42 -1.12 6.77
N ALA A 225 -3.94 -0.73 7.93
CA ALA A 225 -3.16 -0.03 8.96
C ALA A 225 -2.10 -1.00 9.52
N GLY A 226 -0.94 -0.48 9.88
CA GLY A 226 0.20 -1.28 10.32
C GLY A 226 0.49 -1.19 11.81
N ILE A 227 -0.22 -1.95 12.66
CA ILE A 227 0.24 -2.16 14.03
C ILE A 227 1.20 -3.35 14.01
N CYS A 228 2.48 -3.07 13.68
CA CYS A 228 3.50 -4.09 13.52
C CYS A 228 4.22 -4.38 14.83
N HIS A 229 4.62 -5.64 15.04
CA HIS A 229 5.34 -6.06 16.24
C HIS A 229 6.72 -6.61 15.89
N THR A 230 7.67 -6.40 16.79
CA THR A 230 8.92 -7.17 16.83
C THR A 230 8.99 -7.87 18.18
N PHE A 231 9.07 -9.19 18.18
CA PHE A 231 9.28 -9.99 19.38
C PHE A 231 10.75 -10.38 19.50
N VAL A 232 11.39 -9.93 20.58
CA VAL A 232 12.75 -10.34 20.96
C VAL A 232 12.67 -11.47 21.98
N ASP A 233 13.04 -12.68 21.55
CA ASP A 233 12.98 -13.90 22.33
C ASP A 233 14.18 -14.02 23.31
N ALA A 234 14.11 -14.94 24.28
CA ALA A 234 15.15 -15.18 25.27
C ALA A 234 16.53 -15.47 24.66
N GLY A 235 16.55 -16.23 23.56
CA GLY A 235 17.77 -16.64 22.85
C GLY A 235 18.23 -15.66 21.76
N ALA A 236 17.74 -14.44 21.73
CA ALA A 236 18.12 -13.44 20.73
C ALA A 236 19.57 -12.95 20.94
N ASN A 237 20.29 -12.78 19.82
CA ASN A 237 21.56 -12.05 19.87
C ASN A 237 21.29 -10.56 20.15
N TYR A 238 21.91 -9.99 21.16
CA TYR A 238 21.68 -8.62 21.59
C TYR A 238 21.90 -7.59 20.49
N SER A 239 23.05 -7.65 19.81
CA SER A 239 23.37 -6.69 18.75
C SER A 239 22.38 -6.74 17.59
N MET A 240 22.01 -7.96 17.17
CA MET A 240 21.00 -8.16 16.13
C MET A 240 19.61 -7.63 16.56
N ALA A 241 19.18 -7.94 17.77
CA ALA A 241 17.90 -7.48 18.30
C ALA A 241 17.82 -5.94 18.38
N LEU A 242 18.93 -5.31 18.83
CA LEU A 242 19.04 -3.86 18.91
C LEU A 242 18.93 -3.21 17.53
N GLU A 243 19.69 -3.68 16.54
CA GLU A 243 19.69 -3.09 15.20
C GLU A 243 18.35 -3.29 14.48
N ILE A 244 17.77 -4.49 14.56
CA ILE A 244 16.47 -4.79 13.95
C ILE A 244 15.35 -3.94 14.57
N ALA A 245 15.23 -3.93 15.89
CA ALA A 245 14.19 -3.19 16.58
C ALA A 245 14.35 -1.66 16.36
N PHE A 246 15.58 -1.15 16.43
CA PHE A 246 15.86 0.26 16.18
C PHE A 246 15.51 0.68 14.75
N ASN A 247 15.96 -0.09 13.76
CA ASN A 247 15.62 0.14 12.35
C ASN A 247 14.11 0.08 12.12
N ALA A 248 13.43 -0.91 12.69
CA ALA A 248 11.99 -1.10 12.53
C ALA A 248 11.17 0.10 13.01
N LYS A 249 11.63 0.87 14.01
CA LYS A 249 10.92 2.06 14.50
C LYS A 249 11.46 3.37 13.95
N VAL A 250 12.77 3.55 13.90
CA VAL A 250 13.39 4.89 13.78
C VAL A 250 13.68 5.27 12.33
N GLN A 251 13.89 4.30 11.44
CA GLN A 251 14.26 4.57 10.05
C GLN A 251 13.21 5.41 9.32
N ARG A 252 11.91 5.14 9.55
CA ARG A 252 10.79 5.92 9.01
C ARG A 252 9.50 5.61 9.79
N PRO A 253 9.22 6.30 10.90
CA PRO A 253 8.10 5.95 11.77
C PRO A 253 6.71 6.17 11.15
N SER A 254 6.60 7.02 10.12
CA SER A 254 5.32 7.44 9.50
C SER A 254 4.78 6.48 8.42
N VAL A 255 5.29 5.25 8.33
CA VAL A 255 4.85 4.25 7.36
C VAL A 255 4.28 3.01 8.04
N CYS A 256 3.36 2.33 7.35
CA CYS A 256 2.55 1.23 7.90
C CYS A 256 3.34 -0.02 8.32
N ASN A 257 4.57 -0.23 7.83
CA ASN A 257 5.45 -1.33 8.21
C ASN A 257 6.43 -0.96 9.34
N SER A 258 6.29 0.25 9.93
CA SER A 258 7.03 0.65 11.12
C SER A 258 6.55 -0.12 12.33
N MET A 259 7.47 -0.49 13.21
CA MET A 259 7.12 -1.17 14.47
C MET A 259 6.38 -0.23 15.42
N GLU A 260 5.21 -0.64 15.91
CA GLU A 260 4.44 0.11 16.91
C GLU A 260 4.54 -0.51 18.31
N THR A 261 4.82 -1.82 18.38
CA THR A 261 5.01 -2.52 19.65
C THR A 261 6.24 -3.43 19.59
N LEU A 262 7.11 -3.28 20.61
CA LEU A 262 8.22 -4.17 20.90
C LEU A 262 7.80 -5.14 22.01
N LEU A 263 7.74 -6.42 21.70
CA LEU A 263 7.55 -7.50 22.66
C LEU A 263 8.92 -8.03 23.09
N VAL A 264 9.17 -8.16 24.37
CA VAL A 264 10.48 -8.59 24.88
C VAL A 264 10.30 -9.74 25.87
N HIS A 265 10.99 -10.86 25.62
CA HIS A 265 11.01 -11.97 26.54
C HIS A 265 11.60 -11.52 27.89
N GLU A 266 11.02 -11.94 29.01
CA GLU A 266 11.42 -11.49 30.35
C GLU A 266 12.91 -11.69 30.65
N VAL A 267 13.50 -12.83 30.26
CA VAL A 267 14.92 -13.11 30.47
C VAL A 267 15.81 -12.14 29.68
N PHE A 268 15.42 -11.80 28.45
CA PHE A 268 16.14 -10.82 27.64
C PHE A 268 15.96 -9.40 28.22
N ALA A 269 14.76 -9.08 28.71
CA ALA A 269 14.43 -7.78 29.28
C ALA A 269 15.28 -7.48 30.53
N GLU A 270 15.43 -8.43 31.45
CA GLU A 270 16.26 -8.29 32.67
C GLU A 270 17.70 -7.93 32.34
N GLN A 271 18.26 -8.44 31.24
CA GLN A 271 19.66 -8.25 30.87
C GLN A 271 19.89 -7.02 29.99
N HIS A 272 18.97 -6.68 29.10
CA HIS A 272 19.26 -5.79 27.98
C HIS A 272 18.24 -4.68 27.73
N LEU A 273 17.03 -4.72 28.34
CA LEU A 273 15.98 -3.77 28.03
C LEU A 273 16.37 -2.31 28.30
N ALA A 274 17.11 -2.05 29.38
CA ALA A 274 17.56 -0.69 29.73
C ALA A 274 18.45 -0.08 28.64
N GLN A 275 19.37 -0.87 28.08
CA GLN A 275 20.28 -0.39 27.03
C GLN A 275 19.53 -0.16 25.72
N LEU A 276 18.61 -1.08 25.36
CA LEU A 276 17.77 -0.97 24.17
C LEU A 276 16.84 0.24 24.26
N ALA A 277 16.18 0.46 25.40
CA ALA A 277 15.32 1.61 25.65
C ALA A 277 16.07 2.94 25.56
N ASN A 278 17.28 3.03 26.13
CA ASN A 278 18.12 4.23 26.05
C ASN A 278 18.42 4.64 24.60
N ARG A 279 18.66 3.69 23.72
CA ARG A 279 18.90 4.00 22.28
C ARG A 279 17.68 4.63 21.62
N PHE A 280 16.47 4.15 21.92
CA PHE A 280 15.23 4.78 21.44
C PHE A 280 15.02 6.17 22.01
N ILE A 281 15.24 6.35 23.31
CA ILE A 281 15.12 7.66 23.97
C ILE A 281 16.09 8.68 23.37
N GLN A 282 17.34 8.29 23.10
CA GLN A 282 18.34 9.14 22.44
C GLN A 282 17.95 9.54 21.02
N ALA A 283 17.16 8.72 20.34
CA ALA A 283 16.58 9.01 19.03
C ALA A 283 15.27 9.82 19.11
N GLY A 284 14.84 10.25 20.29
CA GLY A 284 13.63 11.05 20.49
C GLY A 284 12.33 10.23 20.51
N VAL A 285 12.40 8.92 20.71
CA VAL A 285 11.20 8.06 20.77
C VAL A 285 10.60 8.12 22.18
N GLU A 286 9.31 8.48 22.26
CA GLU A 286 8.51 8.34 23.47
C GLU A 286 8.22 6.87 23.72
N LEU A 287 8.54 6.37 24.91
CA LEU A 287 8.29 4.99 25.29
C LEU A 287 7.05 4.88 26.19
N ARG A 288 6.19 3.92 25.86
CA ARG A 288 5.05 3.48 26.67
C ARG A 288 5.22 2.00 27.01
N GLY A 289 4.94 1.59 28.22
CA GLY A 289 5.24 0.22 28.64
C GLY A 289 4.15 -0.40 29.51
N CYS A 290 4.05 -1.73 29.49
CA CYS A 290 3.24 -2.44 30.48
C CYS A 290 3.80 -2.24 31.89
N GLU A 291 3.05 -2.65 32.94
CA GLU A 291 3.48 -2.53 34.34
C GLU A 291 4.89 -3.08 34.60
N ARG A 292 5.23 -4.23 34.01
CA ARG A 292 6.58 -4.83 34.15
C ARG A 292 7.65 -3.96 33.48
N THR A 293 7.34 -3.33 32.35
CA THR A 293 8.26 -2.43 31.64
C THR A 293 8.50 -1.15 32.47
N THR A 294 7.43 -0.55 33.00
CA THR A 294 7.54 0.67 33.84
C THR A 294 8.24 0.41 35.15
N ALA A 295 8.19 -0.80 35.69
CA ALA A 295 8.94 -1.20 36.88
C ALA A 295 10.47 -1.31 36.63
N LEU A 296 10.88 -1.68 35.40
CA LEU A 296 12.28 -1.80 35.00
C LEU A 296 12.88 -0.51 34.43
N LEU A 297 12.07 0.35 33.83
CA LEU A 297 12.50 1.55 33.13
C LEU A 297 11.87 2.80 33.72
N ALA A 298 12.68 3.62 34.39
CA ALA A 298 12.21 4.90 34.91
C ALA A 298 11.84 5.88 33.79
N GLY A 299 10.74 6.62 33.97
CA GLY A 299 10.28 7.65 33.02
C GLY A 299 9.46 7.12 31.81
N VAL A 300 9.23 5.83 31.71
CA VAL A 300 8.34 5.24 30.70
C VAL A 300 6.89 5.41 31.16
N LYS A 301 6.00 5.88 30.26
CA LYS A 301 4.56 6.02 30.52
C LYS A 301 3.89 4.65 30.57
N LEU A 302 2.89 4.49 31.44
CA LEU A 302 2.09 3.25 31.46
C LEU A 302 1.24 3.17 30.19
N ALA A 303 1.37 2.06 29.46
CA ALA A 303 0.58 1.78 28.26
C ALA A 303 -0.77 1.14 28.61
N THR A 304 -1.80 1.52 27.89
CA THR A 304 -3.16 0.95 27.95
C THR A 304 -3.42 0.00 26.79
N ASP A 305 -4.54 -0.71 26.79
CA ASP A 305 -4.97 -1.52 25.64
C ASP A 305 -5.23 -0.65 24.39
N GLU A 306 -5.61 0.60 24.54
CA GLU A 306 -5.75 1.55 23.44
C GLU A 306 -4.38 1.89 22.81
N ASP A 307 -3.33 2.05 23.63
CA ASP A 307 -1.98 2.26 23.13
C ASP A 307 -1.50 1.09 22.28
N PHE A 308 -1.73 -0.15 22.71
CA PHE A 308 -1.38 -1.35 21.94
C PHE A 308 -2.22 -1.53 20.69
N SER A 309 -3.38 -0.89 20.59
CA SER A 309 -4.28 -0.90 19.42
C SER A 309 -4.10 0.31 18.51
N THR A 310 -3.09 1.15 18.76
CA THR A 310 -2.88 2.42 18.04
C THR A 310 -1.71 2.32 17.07
N GLU A 311 -1.95 2.67 15.81
CA GLU A 311 -0.90 2.98 14.84
C GLU A 311 -0.52 4.46 14.98
N TYR A 312 0.59 4.74 15.67
CA TYR A 312 1.00 6.12 15.97
C TYR A 312 1.50 6.86 14.74
N ASN A 313 2.19 6.15 13.84
CA ASN A 313 2.88 6.77 12.69
C ASN A 313 3.87 7.88 13.12
N ASP A 314 4.45 7.78 14.31
CA ASP A 314 5.30 8.78 14.96
C ASP A 314 6.38 8.12 15.82
N TYR A 315 7.27 8.91 16.39
CA TYR A 315 8.30 8.48 17.35
C TYR A 315 7.69 8.11 18.72
N ILE A 316 6.72 7.20 18.73
CA ILE A 316 6.10 6.60 19.91
C ILE A 316 6.18 5.10 19.77
N LEU A 317 6.61 4.38 20.81
CA LEU A 317 6.80 2.94 20.81
C LEU A 317 6.24 2.32 22.09
N ASN A 318 5.40 1.30 21.93
CA ASN A 318 4.97 0.47 23.05
C ASN A 318 5.99 -0.63 23.32
N ILE A 319 6.23 -0.95 24.61
CA ILE A 319 7.07 -2.06 25.04
C ILE A 319 6.30 -2.95 26.01
N ARG A 320 6.21 -4.24 25.69
CA ARG A 320 5.59 -5.22 26.58
C ARG A 320 6.53 -6.38 26.87
N ILE A 321 6.76 -6.66 28.16
CA ILE A 321 7.51 -7.82 28.60
C ILE A 321 6.56 -9.03 28.65
N VAL A 322 6.98 -10.12 27.99
CA VAL A 322 6.22 -11.37 27.91
C VAL A 322 7.03 -12.55 28.44
N PRO A 323 6.41 -13.55 29.10
CA PRO A 323 7.13 -14.67 29.72
C PRO A 323 7.64 -15.72 28.71
N HIS A 324 7.01 -15.84 27.55
CA HIS A 324 7.32 -16.87 26.53
C HIS A 324 6.69 -16.50 25.17
N VAL A 325 7.05 -17.24 24.12
CA VAL A 325 6.56 -17.03 22.75
C VAL A 325 5.02 -17.09 22.63
N ASP A 326 4.34 -17.96 23.40
CA ASP A 326 2.88 -18.05 23.35
C ASP A 326 2.20 -16.74 23.79
N ALA A 327 2.74 -16.06 24.80
CA ALA A 327 2.22 -14.77 25.24
C ALA A 327 2.48 -13.67 24.19
N ALA A 328 3.58 -13.76 23.43
CA ALA A 328 3.83 -12.87 22.30
C ALA A 328 2.85 -13.12 21.15
N LEU A 329 2.61 -14.38 20.79
CA LEU A 329 1.64 -14.78 19.77
C LEU A 329 0.20 -14.33 20.13
N GLU A 330 -0.19 -14.49 21.42
CA GLU A 330 -1.49 -14.03 21.91
C GLU A 330 -1.63 -12.51 21.82
N HIS A 331 -0.58 -11.75 22.19
CA HIS A 331 -0.58 -10.30 22.06
C HIS A 331 -0.75 -9.87 20.61
N ILE A 332 0.02 -10.44 19.68
CA ILE A 332 -0.07 -10.15 18.24
C ILE A 332 -1.47 -10.49 17.70
N ARG A 333 -2.03 -11.64 18.12
CA ARG A 333 -3.39 -12.03 17.72
C ARG A 333 -4.45 -11.03 18.18
N ARG A 334 -4.27 -10.45 19.37
CA ARG A 334 -5.22 -9.51 19.97
C ARG A 334 -5.11 -8.10 19.36
N PHE A 335 -3.91 -7.59 19.15
CA PHE A 335 -3.66 -6.19 18.84
C PHE A 335 -3.12 -5.95 17.42
N GLY A 336 -2.56 -6.97 16.78
CA GLY A 336 -2.00 -6.87 15.44
C GLY A 336 -3.06 -6.66 14.35
N THR A 337 -2.66 -5.99 13.30
CA THR A 337 -3.49 -5.71 12.11
C THR A 337 -3.20 -6.66 10.95
N LYS A 338 -2.46 -7.74 11.18
CA LYS A 338 -2.05 -8.74 10.17
C LYS A 338 -1.15 -8.16 9.06
N HIS A 339 -0.40 -7.12 9.36
CA HIS A 339 0.44 -6.44 8.39
C HIS A 339 1.84 -7.09 8.34
N SER A 340 2.70 -6.79 9.31
CA SER A 340 4.09 -7.25 9.33
C SER A 340 4.52 -7.55 10.76
N GLU A 341 5.01 -8.75 10.99
CA GLU A 341 5.38 -9.22 12.33
C GLU A 341 6.77 -9.85 12.28
N CYS A 342 7.57 -9.64 13.32
CA CYS A 342 8.94 -10.13 13.38
C CYS A 342 9.22 -10.87 14.68
N ILE A 343 9.98 -11.96 14.61
CA ILE A 343 10.68 -12.57 15.74
C ILE A 343 12.19 -12.43 15.57
N VAL A 344 12.87 -12.01 16.64
CA VAL A 344 14.34 -12.06 16.72
C VAL A 344 14.74 -13.14 17.70
N THR A 345 15.33 -14.22 17.21
CA THR A 345 15.69 -15.39 18.03
C THR A 345 16.81 -16.22 17.42
N GLY A 346 17.61 -16.85 18.26
CA GLY A 346 18.51 -17.96 17.88
C GLY A 346 17.87 -19.34 18.05
N ASN A 347 16.65 -19.44 18.59
CA ASN A 347 15.92 -20.69 18.78
C ASN A 347 15.13 -21.06 17.53
N ALA A 348 15.58 -22.06 16.78
CA ALA A 348 14.94 -22.50 15.54
C ALA A 348 13.49 -22.99 15.74
N ILE A 349 13.16 -23.57 16.88
CA ILE A 349 11.80 -24.06 17.18
C ILE A 349 10.84 -22.86 17.34
N ASN A 350 11.24 -21.85 18.12
CA ASN A 350 10.42 -20.65 18.30
C ASN A 350 10.31 -19.84 16.99
N ALA A 351 11.38 -19.79 16.18
CA ALA A 351 11.35 -19.15 14.87
C ALA A 351 10.32 -19.81 13.94
N GLU A 352 10.36 -21.13 13.81
CA GLU A 352 9.45 -21.87 12.94
C GLU A 352 8.00 -21.76 13.41
N ARG A 353 7.75 -21.89 14.72
CA ARG A 353 6.42 -21.69 15.30
C ARG A 353 5.88 -20.28 15.00
N PHE A 354 6.70 -19.25 15.20
CA PHE A 354 6.29 -17.87 14.95
C PHE A 354 5.91 -17.66 13.47
N ILE A 355 6.73 -18.14 12.54
CA ILE A 355 6.49 -18.06 11.10
C ILE A 355 5.19 -18.77 10.70
N GLN A 356 4.89 -19.92 11.30
CA GLN A 356 3.69 -20.70 10.96
C GLN A 356 2.42 -20.20 11.63
N GLU A 357 2.50 -19.77 12.91
CA GLU A 357 1.31 -19.46 13.72
C GLU A 357 0.84 -18.00 13.57
N VAL A 358 1.72 -17.08 13.16
CA VAL A 358 1.36 -15.66 12.99
C VAL A 358 0.59 -15.44 11.69
N ASP A 359 -0.66 -14.98 11.82
CA ASP A 359 -1.50 -14.63 10.67
C ASP A 359 -1.26 -13.17 10.24
N ALA A 360 -0.15 -12.93 9.52
CA ALA A 360 0.18 -11.63 8.94
C ALA A 360 0.53 -11.75 7.45
N ALA A 361 0.52 -10.60 6.74
CA ALA A 361 0.87 -10.53 5.33
C ALA A 361 2.38 -10.79 5.11
N ALA A 362 3.21 -10.36 6.07
CA ALA A 362 4.64 -10.65 6.08
C ALA A 362 5.07 -11.05 7.51
N VAL A 363 5.79 -12.16 7.62
CA VAL A 363 6.31 -12.66 8.90
C VAL A 363 7.81 -12.87 8.76
N TYR A 364 8.57 -12.28 9.67
CA TYR A 364 10.02 -12.21 9.60
C TYR A 364 10.70 -12.99 10.72
N HIS A 365 11.77 -13.66 10.39
CA HIS A 365 12.75 -14.18 11.33
C HIS A 365 14.06 -13.41 11.14
N ASN A 366 14.51 -12.72 12.18
CA ASN A 366 15.77 -11.98 12.21
C ASN A 366 15.93 -10.93 11.10
N ALA A 367 14.85 -10.23 10.76
CA ALA A 367 14.88 -9.11 9.81
C ALA A 367 13.85 -8.04 10.20
N SER A 368 14.11 -6.78 9.82
CA SER A 368 13.23 -5.65 10.12
C SER A 368 11.90 -5.75 9.35
N THR A 369 10.79 -5.37 9.99
CA THR A 369 9.49 -5.24 9.33
C THR A 369 9.49 -4.17 8.22
N ARG A 370 10.50 -3.28 8.20
CA ARG A 370 10.70 -2.26 7.17
C ARG A 370 10.91 -2.83 5.76
N PHE A 371 11.27 -4.09 5.65
CA PHE A 371 11.38 -4.79 4.37
C PHE A 371 10.02 -5.14 3.72
N THR A 372 8.88 -4.93 4.39
CA THR A 372 7.56 -5.10 3.75
C THR A 372 7.29 -3.93 2.80
N ASP A 373 7.88 -3.99 1.64
CA ASP A 373 7.88 -2.91 0.63
C ASP A 373 8.00 -3.54 -0.76
N GLY A 374 7.34 -2.96 -1.77
CA GLY A 374 7.34 -3.51 -3.11
C GLY A 374 8.73 -3.56 -3.76
N PHE A 375 9.56 -2.54 -3.55
CA PHE A 375 10.93 -2.53 -4.08
C PHE A 375 11.82 -3.56 -3.39
N GLU A 376 11.72 -3.65 -2.05
CA GLU A 376 12.51 -4.62 -1.26
C GLU A 376 12.12 -6.07 -1.59
N PHE A 377 10.85 -6.32 -1.95
CA PHE A 377 10.37 -7.64 -2.37
C PHE A 377 10.65 -7.95 -3.85
N GLY A 378 11.21 -6.99 -4.59
CA GLY A 378 11.47 -7.13 -6.02
C GLY A 378 10.22 -7.01 -6.91
N PHE A 379 9.12 -6.50 -6.37
CA PHE A 379 7.89 -6.23 -7.13
C PHE A 379 7.92 -4.85 -7.80
N GLY A 380 8.89 -4.01 -7.46
CA GLY A 380 8.97 -2.62 -7.87
C GLY A 380 7.96 -1.73 -7.16
N ALA A 381 7.36 -0.80 -7.89
CA ALA A 381 6.32 0.07 -7.34
C ALA A 381 5.11 -0.72 -6.84
N GLU A 382 4.48 -0.23 -5.77
CA GLU A 382 3.28 -0.83 -5.20
C GLU A 382 2.15 0.19 -5.07
N ILE A 383 0.91 -0.29 -5.18
CA ILE A 383 -0.27 0.54 -4.96
C ILE A 383 -0.64 0.61 -3.47
N GLY A 384 -0.06 -0.25 -2.66
CA GLY A 384 -0.20 -0.35 -1.22
C GLY A 384 0.04 -1.75 -0.70
N ILE A 385 -0.10 -1.92 0.62
CA ILE A 385 0.08 -3.21 1.29
C ILE A 385 -1.27 -3.66 1.83
N SER A 386 -1.76 -4.81 1.34
CA SER A 386 -3.04 -5.38 1.75
C SER A 386 -2.85 -6.39 2.88
N THR A 387 -3.75 -6.35 3.87
CA THR A 387 -3.80 -7.32 4.96
C THR A 387 -4.94 -8.33 4.83
N GLN A 388 -5.79 -8.16 3.82
CA GLN A 388 -6.90 -9.08 3.55
C GLN A 388 -6.42 -10.42 3.00
N LYS A 389 -7.25 -11.47 3.12
CA LYS A 389 -6.93 -12.82 2.63
C LYS A 389 -7.50 -13.10 1.24
N LEU A 390 -8.53 -12.36 0.84
CA LEU A 390 -9.17 -12.52 -0.46
C LEU A 390 -8.47 -11.64 -1.49
N HIS A 391 -8.06 -12.22 -2.60
CA HIS A 391 -7.30 -11.65 -3.71
C HIS A 391 -5.84 -11.36 -3.34
N ALA A 392 -5.40 -10.07 -3.21
CA ALA A 392 -4.02 -9.72 -2.92
C ALA A 392 -3.75 -9.60 -1.41
N ARG A 393 -2.60 -10.07 -0.94
CA ARG A 393 -2.11 -9.91 0.43
C ARG A 393 -0.62 -9.54 0.41
N GLY A 394 -0.21 -8.61 1.25
CA GLY A 394 1.15 -8.04 1.24
C GLY A 394 1.31 -6.87 0.26
N PRO A 395 2.54 -6.51 -0.12
CA PRO A 395 2.81 -5.46 -1.10
C PRO A 395 2.17 -5.75 -2.46
N MET A 396 1.35 -4.82 -2.95
CA MET A 396 0.56 -5.00 -4.17
C MET A 396 1.26 -4.38 -5.38
N GLY A 397 2.13 -5.14 -6.04
CA GLY A 397 2.70 -4.80 -7.34
C GLY A 397 1.76 -5.11 -8.51
N LEU A 398 2.30 -5.13 -9.74
CA LEU A 398 1.52 -5.32 -10.97
C LEU A 398 0.63 -6.58 -10.97
N PRO A 399 1.07 -7.77 -10.48
CA PRO A 399 0.23 -8.97 -10.47
C PRO A 399 -1.05 -8.82 -9.63
N ALA A 400 -1.01 -8.00 -8.57
CA ALA A 400 -2.17 -7.75 -7.72
C ALA A 400 -3.29 -6.95 -8.41
N LEU A 401 -2.97 -6.23 -9.50
CA LEU A 401 -3.92 -5.49 -10.33
C LEU A 401 -4.45 -6.31 -11.51
N THR A 402 -4.31 -7.65 -11.42
CA THR A 402 -4.79 -8.60 -12.44
C THR A 402 -5.72 -9.63 -11.82
N SER A 403 -6.56 -10.22 -12.66
CA SER A 403 -7.34 -11.42 -12.36
C SER A 403 -6.93 -12.53 -13.32
N THR A 404 -7.71 -13.60 -13.40
CA THR A 404 -7.45 -14.72 -14.30
C THR A 404 -8.66 -15.02 -15.15
N LYS A 405 -8.42 -15.56 -16.37
CA LYS A 405 -9.46 -16.19 -17.17
C LYS A 405 -8.95 -17.51 -17.77
N TYR A 406 -9.88 -18.39 -18.13
CA TYR A 406 -9.57 -19.59 -18.85
C TYR A 406 -9.73 -19.39 -20.36
N ARG A 407 -8.70 -19.75 -21.14
CA ARG A 407 -8.76 -19.89 -22.60
C ARG A 407 -8.91 -21.37 -22.91
N ILE A 408 -10.00 -21.76 -23.55
CA ILE A 408 -10.31 -23.16 -23.80
C ILE A 408 -10.31 -23.40 -25.31
N TYR A 409 -9.48 -24.33 -25.74
CA TYR A 409 -9.32 -24.70 -27.13
C TYR A 409 -9.86 -26.11 -27.33
N GLY A 410 -10.78 -26.24 -28.28
CA GLY A 410 -11.43 -27.48 -28.65
C GLY A 410 -11.46 -27.69 -30.14
N SER A 411 -11.92 -28.86 -30.58
CA SER A 411 -12.12 -29.28 -31.97
C SER A 411 -13.53 -29.87 -32.21
N GLY A 412 -14.53 -29.39 -31.43
CA GLY A 412 -15.91 -29.85 -31.54
C GLY A 412 -16.41 -30.73 -30.41
N GLN A 413 -15.67 -30.79 -29.29
CA GLN A 413 -16.11 -31.55 -28.12
C GLN A 413 -17.42 -31.04 -27.56
N ILE A 414 -18.30 -31.97 -27.22
CA ILE A 414 -19.57 -31.71 -26.52
C ILE A 414 -19.57 -32.44 -25.17
N ARG A 415 -20.35 -31.91 -24.23
CA ARG A 415 -20.57 -32.58 -22.96
C ARG A 415 -21.68 -33.61 -23.14
N GLY A 416 -21.39 -34.92 -22.84
CA GLY A 416 -22.33 -35.99 -22.80
C GLY A 416 -23.18 -35.98 -21.54
#